data_dd5a204c62c0b6273e8ead243cdd6a8b
#
_entry.id   dd5a204c62c0b6273e8ead243cdd6a8b
#
_cell.length_a   1.000
_cell.length_b   1.000
_cell.length_c   1.000
_cell.angle_alpha   90.00
_cell.angle_beta   90.00
_cell.angle_gamma   90.00
#
_symmetry.space_group_name_H-M   'P 1'
#
loop_
_entity.id
_entity.type
_entity.pdbx_description
1 polymer ?
#
loop_
_entity_poly.entity_id
_entity_poly.type
_entity_poly.pdbx_seq_one_letter_code
_entity_poly.pdbx_strand_id
1 'polypeptide(L)'
;MRVQKAIVSFTKVRDSEIANTAQNIVNKMTINPYFTDPQPPLTTIQEYIAAYSTALVKAKDGSKEDTANKNACRLTLETALFKLGNYVNLVAEHDVVKLDSSGFPVSKLPEPIGILEAPTLTVHYGNNPGELIIEISVVPKASGYIVLYSP
;
A
#
# COMPACT_ATOMS: atom_id res chain seq x y z
N MET A 1 -20.20 -4.24 0.51
CA MET A 1 -19.71 -2.93 0.99
C MET A 1 -18.19 -3.01 1.13
N ARG A 2 -17.41 -2.08 0.56
CA ARG A 2 -15.97 -2.07 0.76
C ARG A 2 -15.67 -1.40 2.10
N VAL A 3 -14.86 -2.05 2.92
CA VAL A 3 -14.50 -1.60 4.27
C VAL A 3 -13.00 -1.29 4.34
N GLN A 4 -12.61 -0.39 5.22
CA GLN A 4 -11.21 -0.07 5.48
C GLN A 4 -10.54 -1.20 6.25
N LYS A 5 -9.25 -1.43 5.96
CA LYS A 5 -8.42 -2.46 6.60
C LYS A 5 -6.98 -1.94 6.74
N ALA A 6 -6.27 -2.43 7.72
CA ALA A 6 -4.83 -2.24 7.81
C ALA A 6 -4.14 -2.94 6.63
N ILE A 7 -3.20 -2.26 5.98
CA ILE A 7 -2.37 -2.81 4.91
C ILE A 7 -1.27 -3.64 5.56
N VAL A 8 -1.26 -4.93 5.26
CA VAL A 8 -0.35 -5.91 5.88
C VAL A 8 0.85 -6.28 5.00
N SER A 9 0.91 -5.77 3.77
CA SER A 9 2.00 -6.03 2.83
C SER A 9 3.04 -4.91 2.86
N PHE A 10 4.28 -5.26 3.16
CA PHE A 10 5.43 -4.35 3.24
C PHE A 10 6.47 -4.57 2.14
N THR A 11 6.20 -5.45 1.17
CA THR A 11 7.12 -5.82 0.09
C THR A 11 7.55 -4.64 -0.78
N LYS A 12 6.72 -3.60 -0.89
CA LYS A 12 7.01 -2.38 -1.66
C LYS A 12 7.70 -1.29 -0.85
N VAL A 13 7.86 -1.48 0.46
CA VAL A 13 8.55 -0.53 1.34
C VAL A 13 10.05 -0.67 1.14
N ARG A 14 10.76 0.46 1.06
CA ARG A 14 12.22 0.48 0.89
C ARG A 14 12.94 -0.14 2.09
N ASP A 15 14.10 -0.74 1.84
CA ASP A 15 14.95 -1.32 2.88
C ASP A 15 15.29 -0.35 4.02
N SER A 16 15.47 0.93 3.69
CA SER A 16 15.77 1.99 4.67
C SER A 16 14.56 2.43 5.51
N GLU A 17 13.34 2.12 5.09
CA GLU A 17 12.10 2.63 5.69
C GLU A 17 11.35 1.59 6.52
N ILE A 18 11.53 0.30 6.21
CA ILE A 18 10.75 -0.78 6.84
C ILE A 18 11.00 -0.86 8.34
N ALA A 19 12.23 -0.68 8.80
CA ALA A 19 12.55 -0.68 10.23
C ALA A 19 11.85 0.47 10.98
N ASN A 20 11.85 1.67 10.40
CA ASN A 20 11.19 2.85 10.97
C ASN A 20 9.66 2.67 10.99
N THR A 21 9.11 2.10 9.93
CA THR A 21 7.67 1.79 9.84
C THR A 21 7.27 0.78 10.92
N ALA A 22 8.03 -0.30 11.06
CA ALA A 22 7.82 -1.32 12.08
C ALA A 22 7.93 -0.74 13.50
N GLN A 23 8.94 0.11 13.74
CA GLN A 23 9.12 0.76 15.04
C GLN A 23 7.94 1.70 15.38
N ASN A 24 7.43 2.44 14.41
CA ASN A 24 6.24 3.28 14.61
C ASN A 24 5.01 2.45 14.99
N ILE A 25 4.79 1.31 14.34
CA ILE A 25 3.70 0.38 14.66
C ILE A 25 3.85 -0.12 16.11
N VAL A 26 5.04 -0.60 16.48
CA VAL A 26 5.32 -1.07 17.84
C VAL A 26 5.05 0.02 18.87
N ASN A 27 5.55 1.24 18.65
CA ASN A 27 5.36 2.37 19.56
C ASN A 27 3.88 2.71 19.77
N LYS A 28 3.09 2.72 18.69
CA LYS A 28 1.65 3.01 18.75
C LYS A 28 0.83 1.88 19.41
N MET A 29 1.31 0.65 19.33
CA MET A 29 0.62 -0.49 19.92
C MET A 29 1.01 -0.75 21.38
N THR A 30 2.15 -0.24 21.86
CA THR A 30 2.69 -0.55 23.21
C THR A 30 1.74 -0.15 24.34
N ILE A 31 1.00 0.96 24.21
CA ILE A 31 0.05 1.45 25.24
C ILE A 31 -1.33 1.65 24.60
N ASN A 32 -1.71 0.76 23.73
CA ASN A 32 -2.98 0.90 23.01
C ASN A 32 -4.08 0.08 23.70
N PRO A 33 -5.15 0.73 24.20
CA PRO A 33 -6.20 0.04 24.94
C PRO A 33 -7.01 -0.94 24.08
N TYR A 34 -6.96 -0.81 22.76
CA TYR A 34 -7.70 -1.67 21.83
C TYR A 34 -6.97 -2.98 21.52
N PHE A 35 -5.63 -3.02 21.66
CA PHE A 35 -4.79 -4.15 21.29
C PHE A 35 -4.00 -4.67 22.50
N THR A 36 -4.71 -5.35 23.41
CA THR A 36 -4.16 -5.79 24.70
C THR A 36 -3.28 -7.03 24.62
N ASP A 37 -3.46 -7.87 23.60
CA ASP A 37 -2.72 -9.13 23.43
C ASP A 37 -2.22 -9.29 21.96
N PRO A 38 -1.24 -8.48 21.54
CA PRO A 38 -0.75 -8.51 20.16
C PRO A 38 -0.06 -9.83 19.82
N GLN A 39 -0.41 -10.39 18.69
CA GLN A 39 0.16 -11.62 18.14
C GLN A 39 0.82 -11.37 16.79
N PRO A 40 2.16 -11.53 16.66
CA PRO A 40 3.13 -11.91 17.69
C PRO A 40 3.36 -10.81 18.75
N PRO A 41 3.99 -11.15 19.90
CA PRO A 41 4.33 -10.17 20.94
C PRO A 41 5.19 -9.03 20.38
N LEU A 42 4.95 -7.79 20.86
CA LEU A 42 5.68 -6.61 20.38
C LEU A 42 7.18 -6.69 20.67
N THR A 43 7.59 -7.37 21.75
CA THR A 43 9.00 -7.62 22.09
C THR A 43 9.70 -8.43 20.99
N THR A 44 9.05 -9.46 20.48
CA THR A 44 9.60 -10.27 19.38
C THR A 44 9.78 -9.45 18.09
N ILE A 45 8.85 -8.54 17.80
CA ILE A 45 8.97 -7.64 16.66
C ILE A 45 10.14 -6.67 16.86
N GLN A 46 10.35 -6.15 18.06
CA GLN A 46 11.51 -5.29 18.38
C GLN A 46 12.84 -6.03 18.15
N GLU A 47 12.93 -7.30 18.53
CA GLU A 47 14.11 -8.14 18.26
C GLU A 47 14.35 -8.29 16.76
N TYR A 48 13.30 -8.52 15.96
CA TYR A 48 13.41 -8.62 14.50
C TYR A 48 13.81 -7.29 13.85
N ILE A 49 13.33 -6.15 14.37
CA ILE A 49 13.75 -4.82 13.91
C ILE A 49 15.25 -4.62 14.18
N ALA A 50 15.73 -4.97 15.38
CA ALA A 50 17.14 -4.85 15.74
C ALA A 50 18.04 -5.76 14.89
N ALA A 51 17.64 -7.01 14.68
CA ALA A 51 18.33 -7.97 13.84
C ALA A 51 18.41 -7.48 12.39
N TYR A 52 17.30 -7.02 11.83
CA TYR A 52 17.27 -6.48 10.48
C TYR A 52 18.14 -5.23 10.34
N SER A 53 18.07 -4.28 11.28
CA SER A 53 18.87 -3.05 11.25
C SER A 53 20.36 -3.35 11.28
N THR A 54 20.79 -4.32 12.09
CA THR A 54 22.19 -4.79 12.14
C THR A 54 22.60 -5.42 10.80
N ALA A 55 21.75 -6.28 10.23
CA ALA A 55 22.01 -6.92 8.94
C ALA A 55 22.04 -5.91 7.78
N LEU A 56 21.20 -4.87 7.83
CA LEU A 56 21.17 -3.81 6.83
C LEU A 56 22.48 -3.00 6.81
N VAL A 57 23.02 -2.68 7.99
CA VAL A 57 24.31 -1.98 8.09
C VAL A 57 25.44 -2.84 7.54
N LYS A 58 25.51 -4.12 7.89
CA LYS A 58 26.53 -5.06 7.38
C LYS A 58 26.47 -5.22 5.87
N ALA A 59 25.25 -5.27 5.30
CA ALA A 59 25.07 -5.48 3.87
C ALA A 59 25.46 -4.29 2.98
N LYS A 60 25.68 -3.09 3.55
CA LYS A 60 26.10 -1.91 2.77
C LYS A 60 27.45 -2.08 2.10
N ASP A 61 28.43 -2.62 2.85
CA ASP A 61 29.79 -2.84 2.39
C ASP A 61 30.17 -4.33 2.44
N GLY A 62 29.14 -5.22 2.54
CA GLY A 62 29.28 -6.61 2.82
C GLY A 62 29.33 -7.52 1.60
N SER A 63 29.48 -8.81 1.88
CA SER A 63 29.52 -9.89 0.90
C SER A 63 28.12 -10.24 0.37
N LYS A 64 28.07 -11.18 -0.59
CA LYS A 64 26.78 -11.79 -1.03
C LYS A 64 26.05 -12.48 0.13
N GLU A 65 26.81 -13.04 1.08
CA GLU A 65 26.27 -13.68 2.27
C GLU A 65 25.58 -12.67 3.19
N ASP A 66 26.18 -11.49 3.43
CA ASP A 66 25.56 -10.41 4.22
C ASP A 66 24.28 -9.90 3.57
N THR A 67 24.26 -9.80 2.24
CA THR A 67 23.05 -9.45 1.50
C THR A 67 21.96 -10.51 1.64
N ALA A 68 22.31 -11.79 1.57
CA ALA A 68 21.38 -12.90 1.78
C ALA A 68 20.82 -12.91 3.21
N ASN A 69 21.68 -12.67 4.21
CA ASN A 69 21.28 -12.56 5.61
C ASN A 69 20.33 -11.37 5.85
N LYS A 70 20.63 -10.21 5.28
CA LYS A 70 19.71 -9.03 5.32
C LYS A 70 18.35 -9.40 4.74
N ASN A 71 18.30 -10.08 3.60
CA ASN A 71 17.03 -10.46 2.96
C ASN A 71 16.25 -11.48 3.83
N ALA A 72 16.93 -12.41 4.48
CA ALA A 72 16.31 -13.35 5.42
C ALA A 72 15.73 -12.65 6.65
N CYS A 73 16.47 -11.72 7.26
CA CYS A 73 15.99 -10.90 8.38
C CYS A 73 14.79 -10.03 7.95
N ARG A 74 14.82 -9.45 6.74
CA ARG A 74 13.70 -8.71 6.18
C ARG A 74 12.45 -9.57 6.05
N LEU A 75 12.56 -10.75 5.48
CA LEU A 75 11.44 -11.68 5.33
C LEU A 75 10.82 -12.07 6.69
N THR A 76 11.66 -12.29 7.70
CA THR A 76 11.22 -12.60 9.06
C THR A 76 10.42 -11.44 9.65
N LEU A 77 10.93 -10.21 9.52
CA LEU A 77 10.24 -9.00 9.98
C LEU A 77 8.91 -8.78 9.24
N GLU A 78 8.90 -8.89 7.90
CA GLU A 78 7.69 -8.76 7.09
C GLU A 78 6.63 -9.80 7.48
N THR A 79 7.05 -11.05 7.74
CA THR A 79 6.16 -12.12 8.17
C THR A 79 5.55 -11.84 9.55
N ALA A 80 6.33 -11.29 10.47
CA ALA A 80 5.84 -10.90 11.79
C ALA A 80 4.85 -9.73 11.70
N LEU A 81 5.16 -8.71 10.89
CA LEU A 81 4.26 -7.58 10.63
C LEU A 81 2.96 -8.02 9.93
N PHE A 82 3.04 -8.97 9.01
CA PHE A 82 1.86 -9.55 8.36
C PHE A 82 0.93 -10.22 9.39
N LYS A 83 1.48 -11.02 10.29
CA LYS A 83 0.71 -11.66 11.38
C LYS A 83 0.09 -10.63 12.30
N LEU A 84 0.87 -9.63 12.74
CA LEU A 84 0.39 -8.55 13.60
C LEU A 84 -0.71 -7.73 12.92
N GLY A 85 -0.57 -7.40 11.63
CA GLY A 85 -1.57 -6.66 10.90
C GLY A 85 -2.89 -7.44 10.70
N ASN A 86 -2.82 -8.78 10.58
CA ASN A 86 -4.02 -9.62 10.58
C ASN A 86 -4.71 -9.63 11.94
N TYR A 87 -3.94 -9.66 13.05
CA TYR A 87 -4.48 -9.48 14.39
C TYR A 87 -5.18 -8.12 14.54
N VAL A 88 -4.54 -7.04 14.07
CA VAL A 88 -5.15 -5.69 14.07
C VAL A 88 -6.46 -5.67 13.27
N ASN A 89 -6.50 -6.25 12.09
CA ASN A 89 -7.70 -6.31 11.27
C ASN A 89 -8.83 -7.10 11.95
N LEU A 90 -8.49 -8.17 12.67
CA LEU A 90 -9.45 -8.97 13.42
C LEU A 90 -10.06 -8.19 14.60
N VAL A 91 -9.22 -7.54 15.40
CA VAL A 91 -9.66 -6.80 16.60
C VAL A 91 -10.35 -5.48 16.27
N ALA A 92 -9.91 -4.82 15.20
CA ALA A 92 -10.49 -3.54 14.79
C ALA A 92 -11.89 -3.67 14.17
N GLU A 93 -12.25 -4.83 13.59
CA GLU A 93 -13.56 -5.07 12.97
C GLU A 93 -13.99 -3.94 12.01
N HIS A 94 -13.01 -3.39 11.26
CA HIS A 94 -13.17 -2.26 10.32
C HIS A 94 -13.42 -0.88 10.96
N ASP A 95 -13.28 -0.76 12.27
CA ASP A 95 -13.31 0.53 12.97
C ASP A 95 -12.05 1.34 12.60
N VAL A 96 -12.27 2.48 11.93
CA VAL A 96 -11.20 3.35 11.45
C VAL A 96 -10.36 3.92 12.58
N VAL A 97 -10.99 4.26 13.72
CA VAL A 97 -10.29 4.82 14.89
C VAL A 97 -9.31 3.79 15.45
N LYS A 98 -9.76 2.55 15.59
CA LYS A 98 -8.88 1.45 16.03
C LYS A 98 -7.77 1.20 15.04
N LEU A 99 -8.08 1.16 13.73
CA LEU A 99 -7.08 0.94 12.67
C LEU A 99 -6.00 2.02 12.69
N ASP A 100 -6.36 3.30 12.74
CA ASP A 100 -5.42 4.42 12.78
C ASP A 100 -4.57 4.43 14.06
N SER A 101 -5.16 4.02 15.19
CA SER A 101 -4.44 3.95 16.45
C SER A 101 -3.33 2.90 16.46
N SER A 102 -3.42 1.87 15.60
CA SER A 102 -2.44 0.78 15.50
C SER A 102 -1.11 1.19 14.84
N GLY A 103 -1.11 2.27 14.07
CA GLY A 103 0.06 2.71 13.29
C GLY A 103 0.27 1.98 11.98
N PHE A 104 -0.55 1.01 11.64
CA PHE A 104 -0.57 0.43 10.30
C PHE A 104 -1.13 1.42 9.28
N PRO A 105 -0.60 1.43 8.04
CA PRO A 105 -1.24 2.17 6.96
C PRO A 105 -2.63 1.58 6.68
N VAL A 106 -3.64 2.43 6.55
CA VAL A 106 -5.04 2.01 6.34
C VAL A 106 -5.38 2.13 4.85
N SER A 107 -6.13 1.16 4.34
CA SER A 107 -6.61 1.17 2.95
C SER A 107 -7.59 2.32 2.73
N LYS A 108 -7.39 3.07 1.63
CA LYS A 108 -8.34 4.12 1.23
C LYS A 108 -9.65 3.49 0.74
N LEU A 109 -10.77 4.09 1.11
CA LEU A 109 -12.03 3.79 0.44
C LEU A 109 -11.96 4.34 -0.99
N PRO A 110 -12.55 3.64 -1.98
CA PRO A 110 -12.70 4.21 -3.31
C PRO A 110 -13.57 5.47 -3.22
N GLU A 111 -13.05 6.57 -3.71
CA GLU A 111 -13.86 7.78 -3.86
C GLU A 111 -14.93 7.54 -4.95
N PRO A 112 -16.19 7.95 -4.71
CA PRO A 112 -17.20 7.92 -5.74
C PRO A 112 -16.70 8.73 -6.95
N ILE A 113 -16.86 8.17 -8.14
CA ILE A 113 -16.61 8.92 -9.37
C ILE A 113 -17.77 9.92 -9.47
N GLY A 114 -17.47 11.21 -9.35
CA GLY A 114 -18.45 12.27 -9.59
C GLY A 114 -18.91 12.32 -11.05
N ILE A 115 -19.64 13.36 -11.42
CA ILE A 115 -20.01 13.62 -12.81
C ILE A 115 -18.70 13.85 -13.58
N LEU A 116 -18.46 13.03 -14.61
CA LEU A 116 -17.31 13.22 -15.49
C LEU A 116 -17.52 14.45 -16.36
N GLU A 117 -16.44 15.20 -16.59
CA GLU A 117 -16.46 16.30 -17.54
C GLU A 117 -16.70 15.78 -18.96
N ALA A 118 -17.36 16.57 -19.79
CA ALA A 118 -17.53 16.22 -21.19
C ALA A 118 -16.17 16.25 -21.90
N PRO A 119 -15.80 15.20 -22.67
CA PRO A 119 -14.58 15.25 -23.46
C PRO A 119 -14.69 16.30 -24.57
N THR A 120 -13.56 16.93 -24.90
CA THR A 120 -13.45 17.72 -26.12
C THR A 120 -13.27 16.79 -27.32
N LEU A 121 -14.04 17.00 -28.34
CA LEU A 121 -14.00 16.20 -29.57
C LEU A 121 -13.53 17.10 -30.72
N THR A 122 -12.49 16.70 -31.41
CA THR A 122 -11.97 17.38 -32.61
C THR A 122 -12.05 16.42 -33.78
N VAL A 123 -12.58 16.90 -34.89
CA VAL A 123 -12.77 16.10 -36.12
C VAL A 123 -11.90 16.68 -37.22
N HIS A 124 -11.10 15.83 -37.86
CA HIS A 124 -10.24 16.16 -39.00
C HIS A 124 -10.58 15.27 -40.19
N TYR A 125 -10.33 15.75 -41.39
CA TYR A 125 -10.36 14.90 -42.56
C TYR A 125 -9.12 14.01 -42.59
N GLY A 126 -9.31 12.74 -42.88
CA GLY A 126 -8.23 11.77 -43.11
C GLY A 126 -7.55 11.95 -44.46
N ASN A 127 -6.59 11.07 -44.76
CA ASN A 127 -5.81 11.11 -45.98
C ASN A 127 -6.57 10.52 -47.20
N ASN A 128 -7.65 9.78 -46.94
CA ASN A 128 -8.45 9.15 -48.00
C ASN A 128 -9.82 9.84 -48.12
N PRO A 129 -10.42 9.86 -49.35
CA PRO A 129 -11.78 10.37 -49.51
C PRO A 129 -12.79 9.64 -48.63
N GLY A 130 -13.55 10.40 -47.83
CA GLY A 130 -14.55 9.87 -46.88
C GLY A 130 -14.01 9.42 -45.53
N GLU A 131 -12.72 9.59 -45.28
CA GLU A 131 -12.10 9.28 -44.00
C GLU A 131 -12.20 10.50 -43.06
N LEU A 132 -12.66 10.24 -41.81
CA LEU A 132 -12.68 11.22 -40.73
C LEU A 132 -11.85 10.68 -39.55
N ILE A 133 -10.97 11.50 -39.02
CA ILE A 133 -10.18 11.24 -37.85
C ILE A 133 -10.84 11.99 -36.68
N ILE A 134 -11.21 11.27 -35.62
CA ILE A 134 -11.84 11.82 -34.44
C ILE A 134 -10.84 11.73 -33.28
N GLU A 135 -10.43 12.87 -32.77
CA GLU A 135 -9.59 12.98 -31.58
C GLU A 135 -10.45 13.31 -30.36
N ILE A 136 -10.30 12.55 -29.29
CA ILE A 136 -11.05 12.72 -28.05
C ILE A 136 -10.07 13.02 -26.93
N SER A 137 -10.31 14.11 -26.19
CA SER A 137 -9.50 14.42 -25.01
C SER A 137 -9.70 13.39 -23.91
N VAL A 138 -8.61 13.05 -23.21
CA VAL A 138 -8.67 12.10 -22.09
C VAL A 138 -9.39 12.74 -20.91
N VAL A 139 -10.47 12.11 -20.45
CA VAL A 139 -11.18 12.48 -19.24
C VAL A 139 -10.73 11.56 -18.10
N PRO A 140 -10.16 12.12 -17.01
CA PRO A 140 -9.74 11.31 -15.86
C PRO A 140 -10.88 10.45 -15.30
N LYS A 141 -10.59 9.20 -14.99
CA LYS A 141 -11.56 8.21 -14.46
C LYS A 141 -12.62 7.71 -15.47
N ALA A 142 -12.62 8.15 -16.72
CA ALA A 142 -13.44 7.54 -17.77
C ALA A 142 -12.87 6.16 -18.14
N SER A 143 -13.73 5.15 -18.27
CA SER A 143 -13.34 3.79 -18.68
C SER A 143 -13.44 3.55 -20.19
N GLY A 144 -14.08 4.48 -20.94
CA GLY A 144 -14.24 4.39 -22.38
C GLY A 144 -15.08 5.54 -22.92
N TYR A 145 -15.12 5.63 -24.25
CA TYR A 145 -15.89 6.64 -24.99
C TYR A 145 -16.74 5.94 -26.04
N ILE A 146 -17.93 6.47 -26.27
CA ILE A 146 -18.81 6.04 -27.36
C ILE A 146 -19.02 7.24 -28.25
N VAL A 147 -18.68 7.11 -29.52
CA VAL A 147 -18.90 8.14 -30.54
C VAL A 147 -20.14 7.75 -31.34
N LEU A 148 -21.13 8.65 -31.35
CA LEU A 148 -22.33 8.51 -32.16
C LEU A 148 -22.24 9.50 -33.33
N TYR A 149 -22.57 9.06 -34.50
CA TYR A 149 -22.66 9.92 -35.68
C TYR A 149 -24.02 9.74 -36.34
N SER A 150 -24.48 10.77 -36.98
CA SER A 150 -25.69 10.76 -37.82
C SER A 150 -25.30 11.05 -39.25
N PRO A 151 -25.78 10.27 -40.22
CA PRO A 151 -25.56 10.55 -41.66
C PRO A 151 -26.22 11.84 -42.08
#